data_c89a860032b13fb88a5522e1de1c00c5
#
_entry.id   c89a860032b13fb88a5522e1de1c00c5
#
_cell.length_a   1.000
_cell.length_b   1.000
_cell.length_c   1.000
_cell.angle_alpha   90.00
_cell.angle_beta   90.00
_cell.angle_gamma   90.00
#
_symmetry.space_group_name_H-M   'P 1'
#
loop_
_entity.id
_entity.type
_entity.pdbx_description
1 polymer ?
#
loop_
_entity_poly.entity_id
_entity_poly.type
_entity_poly.pdbx_seq_one_letter_code
_entity_poly.pdbx_strand_id
1 'polypeptide(L)'
;MVEATRRAMQLVANPASSSLECLVEQVGTSVASAQAIPMAFALLARDPSPQALLDAANIGGDTDTIGAITGAILGAVLGFEVFVGRGLAQVESVSGLHLTEAATALLSLRGPIGTGEDTQESSKPTTSNTPEAPTGTRPVDTATASSPTATASAGRVVLMGQILVDRVLQGARPIHGGGSEWARDGGTHVGGGFNALVAARRMGAEAISLSPIGAGPHASMIEAALAREGIVDAGPRVDGVDNGFCVAMIGHDAERTFISTKGAETMTPETAWADFVRTMNPGDVLYIDGYLMDHPANREAAEAALRVLPEGVRVLLDVSPVIGIPESLPTHHAIISMNSVEARAIAKQSRLEGYLPFDSLSCRLAQTLGRDTLIRLGASGACFARSVGPDSETSAAHIPTPTIDAVDTNGAGDAHTGVLAASLALGIPLERGLVLANCAGALASTVPGPASCPTRSQIEAAADALAADAAAE
;
A
#
# COMPACT_ATOMS: atom_id res chain seq x y z
N MET A 1 -30.10 7.78 2.79
CA MET A 1 -30.14 6.32 2.58
C MET A 1 -31.55 5.81 2.33
N VAL A 2 -32.48 5.85 3.27
CA VAL A 2 -33.87 5.32 3.12
C VAL A 2 -34.56 5.83 1.85
N GLU A 3 -34.45 7.12 1.54
CA GLU A 3 -35.07 7.70 0.33
C GLU A 3 -34.36 7.21 -0.95
N ALA A 4 -33.04 7.08 -0.94
CA ALA A 4 -32.29 6.52 -2.07
C ALA A 4 -32.68 5.06 -2.34
N THR A 5 -32.80 4.24 -1.27
CA THR A 5 -33.25 2.85 -1.41
C THR A 5 -34.67 2.77 -1.94
N ARG A 6 -35.60 3.60 -1.43
CA ARG A 6 -36.98 3.66 -1.93
C ARG A 6 -37.03 4.03 -3.43
N ARG A 7 -36.21 5.00 -3.84
CA ARG A 7 -36.08 5.39 -5.25
C ARG A 7 -35.53 4.26 -6.11
N ALA A 8 -34.51 3.55 -5.65
CA ALA A 8 -33.96 2.41 -6.36
C ALA A 8 -34.99 1.28 -6.55
N MET A 9 -35.78 0.99 -5.51
CA MET A 9 -36.87 0.02 -5.58
C MET A 9 -37.99 0.45 -6.59
N GLN A 10 -38.28 1.73 -6.66
CA GLN A 10 -39.25 2.25 -7.63
C GLN A 10 -38.76 2.12 -9.08
N LEU A 11 -37.45 2.30 -9.34
CA LEU A 11 -36.85 2.08 -10.65
C LEU A 11 -37.01 0.62 -11.11
N VAL A 12 -36.81 -0.33 -10.22
CA VAL A 12 -36.98 -1.77 -10.51
C VAL A 12 -38.43 -2.13 -10.76
N ALA A 13 -39.36 -1.51 -10.03
CA ALA A 13 -40.80 -1.75 -10.21
C ALA A 13 -41.33 -1.29 -11.58
N ASN A 14 -40.60 -0.42 -12.30
CA ASN A 14 -40.95 0.04 -13.61
C ASN A 14 -40.18 -0.69 -14.70
N PRO A 15 -40.82 -1.50 -15.56
CA PRO A 15 -40.12 -2.27 -16.60
C PRO A 15 -39.25 -1.44 -17.56
N ALA A 16 -39.57 -0.17 -17.76
CA ALA A 16 -38.82 0.74 -18.64
C ALA A 16 -37.46 1.19 -18.02
N SER A 17 -37.30 1.06 -16.70
CA SER A 17 -36.09 1.51 -15.96
C SER A 17 -35.39 0.38 -15.14
N SER A 18 -35.80 -0.86 -15.31
CA SER A 18 -35.29 -2.01 -14.54
C SER A 18 -34.06 -2.66 -15.15
N SER A 19 -33.51 -2.13 -16.26
CA SER A 19 -32.25 -2.67 -16.83
C SER A 19 -31.06 -2.37 -15.93
N LEU A 20 -30.01 -3.22 -15.97
CA LEU A 20 -28.79 -3.00 -15.16
C LEU A 20 -28.13 -1.68 -15.51
N GLU A 21 -28.06 -1.31 -16.79
CA GLU A 21 -27.49 -0.06 -17.26
C GLU A 21 -28.24 1.15 -16.68
N CYS A 22 -29.57 1.09 -16.67
CA CYS A 22 -30.38 2.17 -16.08
C CYS A 22 -30.19 2.26 -14.57
N LEU A 23 -30.08 1.14 -13.87
CA LEU A 23 -29.80 1.12 -12.43
C LEU A 23 -28.41 1.70 -12.11
N VAL A 24 -27.39 1.34 -12.88
CA VAL A 24 -26.04 1.90 -12.74
C VAL A 24 -26.05 3.42 -12.92
N GLU A 25 -26.76 3.92 -13.94
CA GLU A 25 -26.84 5.35 -14.24
C GLU A 25 -27.63 6.14 -13.18
N GLN A 26 -28.73 5.59 -12.68
CA GLN A 26 -29.69 6.30 -11.81
C GLN A 26 -29.41 6.14 -10.32
N VAL A 27 -28.84 5.00 -9.90
CA VAL A 27 -28.51 4.68 -8.49
C VAL A 27 -27.04 4.92 -8.21
N GLY A 28 -26.17 4.53 -9.14
CA GLY A 28 -24.72 4.56 -8.99
C GLY A 28 -24.16 3.31 -8.30
N THR A 29 -22.86 3.10 -8.48
CA THR A 29 -22.13 1.91 -8.01
C THR A 29 -20.85 2.26 -7.27
N SER A 30 -20.74 3.45 -6.67
CA SER A 30 -19.55 3.84 -5.92
C SER A 30 -19.54 3.27 -4.49
N VAL A 31 -18.39 3.37 -3.83
CA VAL A 31 -18.20 3.01 -2.40
C VAL A 31 -19.11 3.77 -1.43
N ALA A 32 -19.79 4.84 -1.90
CA ALA A 32 -20.69 5.58 -1.06
C ALA A 32 -21.90 4.71 -0.65
N SER A 33 -22.14 4.58 0.66
CA SER A 33 -23.28 3.81 1.19
C SER A 33 -24.65 4.26 0.64
N ALA A 34 -24.75 5.53 0.22
CA ALA A 34 -25.93 6.07 -0.45
C ALA A 34 -26.13 5.55 -1.89
N GLN A 35 -25.18 4.84 -2.45
CA GLN A 35 -25.26 4.14 -3.73
C GLN A 35 -25.13 2.62 -3.57
N ALA A 36 -24.13 2.12 -2.85
CA ALA A 36 -23.90 0.68 -2.67
C ALA A 36 -25.10 -0.03 -2.03
N ILE A 37 -25.66 0.50 -0.94
CA ILE A 37 -26.83 -0.11 -0.27
C ILE A 37 -28.08 -0.06 -1.16
N PRO A 38 -28.51 1.08 -1.73
CA PRO A 38 -29.64 1.11 -2.65
C PRO A 38 -29.46 0.19 -3.87
N MET A 39 -28.25 0.07 -4.40
CA MET A 39 -27.96 -0.82 -5.52
C MET A 39 -28.13 -2.29 -5.13
N ALA A 40 -27.63 -2.72 -3.97
CA ALA A 40 -27.83 -4.09 -3.50
C ALA A 40 -29.33 -4.45 -3.34
N PHE A 41 -30.13 -3.53 -2.79
CA PHE A 41 -31.57 -3.70 -2.71
C PHE A 41 -32.25 -3.72 -4.08
N ALA A 42 -31.79 -2.90 -5.03
CA ALA A 42 -32.32 -2.88 -6.40
C ALA A 42 -32.05 -4.22 -7.12
N LEU A 43 -30.84 -4.74 -7.00
CA LEU A 43 -30.47 -6.05 -7.60
C LEU A 43 -31.34 -7.18 -7.04
N LEU A 44 -31.54 -7.23 -5.73
CA LEU A 44 -32.36 -8.25 -5.07
C LEU A 44 -33.85 -8.09 -5.41
N ALA A 45 -34.33 -6.87 -5.56
CA ALA A 45 -35.71 -6.64 -5.97
C ALA A 45 -35.95 -7.02 -7.43
N ARG A 46 -34.93 -6.88 -8.28
CA ARG A 46 -34.95 -7.25 -9.68
C ARG A 46 -34.92 -8.78 -9.86
N ASP A 47 -34.04 -9.45 -9.13
CA ASP A 47 -33.90 -10.92 -9.16
C ASP A 47 -33.47 -11.44 -7.77
N PRO A 48 -34.41 -11.94 -6.94
CA PRO A 48 -34.09 -12.46 -5.61
C PRO A 48 -33.49 -13.88 -5.67
N SER A 49 -32.48 -14.07 -6.52
CA SER A 49 -31.76 -15.34 -6.70
C SER A 49 -30.24 -15.09 -6.69
N PRO A 50 -29.40 -16.16 -6.68
CA PRO A 50 -27.95 -16.01 -6.82
C PRO A 50 -27.48 -15.26 -8.08
N GLN A 51 -28.36 -15.06 -9.07
CA GLN A 51 -28.07 -14.21 -10.22
C GLN A 51 -27.80 -12.76 -9.81
N ALA A 52 -28.46 -12.27 -8.75
CA ALA A 52 -28.17 -10.93 -8.20
C ALA A 52 -26.71 -10.74 -7.77
N LEU A 53 -26.02 -11.81 -7.31
CA LEU A 53 -24.58 -11.75 -7.00
C LEU A 53 -23.72 -11.66 -8.26
N LEU A 54 -24.08 -12.38 -9.32
CA LEU A 54 -23.40 -12.27 -10.61
C LEU A 54 -23.59 -10.88 -11.21
N ASP A 55 -24.80 -10.35 -11.12
CA ASP A 55 -25.10 -8.98 -11.54
C ASP A 55 -24.26 -7.97 -10.71
N ALA A 56 -24.22 -8.12 -9.38
CA ALA A 56 -23.38 -7.28 -8.49
C ALA A 56 -21.90 -7.31 -8.88
N ALA A 57 -21.37 -8.48 -9.26
CA ALA A 57 -19.98 -8.63 -9.69
C ALA A 57 -19.69 -7.98 -11.06
N ASN A 58 -20.71 -7.77 -11.90
CA ASN A 58 -20.55 -7.32 -13.28
C ASN A 58 -20.98 -5.86 -13.54
N ILE A 59 -21.64 -5.20 -12.59
CA ILE A 59 -22.16 -3.81 -12.79
C ILE A 59 -21.06 -2.73 -12.76
N GLY A 60 -19.84 -3.06 -12.39
CA GLY A 60 -18.73 -2.09 -12.22
C GLY A 60 -18.82 -1.26 -10.93
N GLY A 61 -17.82 -0.44 -10.69
CA GLY A 61 -17.72 0.35 -9.45
C GLY A 61 -17.31 -0.53 -8.25
N ASP A 62 -17.98 -0.35 -7.12
CA ASP A 62 -17.72 -1.02 -5.84
C ASP A 62 -18.43 -2.40 -5.78
N THR A 63 -18.02 -3.30 -6.66
CA THR A 63 -18.67 -4.60 -6.85
C THR A 63 -18.53 -5.54 -5.67
N ASP A 64 -17.47 -5.43 -4.88
CA ASP A 64 -17.20 -6.24 -3.69
C ASP A 64 -18.15 -5.86 -2.54
N THR A 65 -18.29 -4.57 -2.21
CA THR A 65 -19.23 -4.11 -1.19
C THR A 65 -20.69 -4.39 -1.61
N ILE A 66 -21.06 -4.07 -2.86
CA ILE A 66 -22.42 -4.34 -3.35
C ILE A 66 -22.69 -5.85 -3.33
N GLY A 67 -21.74 -6.68 -3.76
CA GLY A 67 -21.83 -8.13 -3.72
C GLY A 67 -21.95 -8.69 -2.30
N ALA A 68 -21.16 -8.18 -1.35
CA ALA A 68 -21.21 -8.59 0.05
C ALA A 68 -22.58 -8.28 0.69
N ILE A 69 -23.12 -7.08 0.48
CA ILE A 69 -24.45 -6.69 1.00
C ILE A 69 -25.53 -7.54 0.35
N THR A 70 -25.51 -7.71 -0.98
CA THR A 70 -26.45 -8.53 -1.74
C THR A 70 -26.44 -9.98 -1.24
N GLY A 71 -25.24 -10.58 -1.05
CA GLY A 71 -25.07 -11.93 -0.56
C GLY A 71 -25.53 -12.13 0.89
N ALA A 72 -25.25 -11.17 1.76
CA ALA A 72 -25.70 -11.21 3.16
C ALA A 72 -27.24 -11.20 3.26
N ILE A 73 -27.91 -10.32 2.51
CA ILE A 73 -29.37 -10.24 2.50
C ILE A 73 -29.98 -11.50 1.87
N LEU A 74 -29.43 -11.95 0.74
CA LEU A 74 -29.89 -13.15 0.04
C LEU A 74 -29.78 -14.39 0.94
N GLY A 75 -28.65 -14.55 1.63
CA GLY A 75 -28.43 -15.64 2.57
C GLY A 75 -29.35 -15.59 3.79
N ALA A 76 -29.63 -14.39 4.30
CA ALA A 76 -30.58 -14.19 5.41
C ALA A 76 -32.02 -14.55 5.01
N VAL A 77 -32.41 -14.33 3.77
CA VAL A 77 -33.79 -14.57 3.28
C VAL A 77 -33.98 -16.01 2.79
N LEU A 78 -33.02 -16.55 2.03
CA LEU A 78 -33.15 -17.84 1.35
C LEU A 78 -32.40 -18.97 2.06
N GLY A 79 -31.57 -18.64 3.04
CA GLY A 79 -30.73 -19.61 3.75
C GLY A 79 -29.45 -19.97 2.99
N PHE A 80 -28.60 -20.76 3.64
CA PHE A 80 -27.31 -21.17 3.12
C PHE A 80 -27.40 -22.08 1.90
N GLU A 81 -28.44 -22.91 1.83
CA GLU A 81 -28.62 -23.93 0.80
C GLU A 81 -28.62 -23.34 -0.62
N VAL A 82 -28.97 -22.08 -0.79
CA VAL A 82 -28.99 -21.41 -2.09
C VAL A 82 -27.61 -21.27 -2.72
N PHE A 83 -26.55 -21.31 -1.90
CA PHE A 83 -25.15 -21.22 -2.33
C PHE A 83 -24.47 -22.58 -2.48
N VAL A 84 -25.07 -23.66 -1.93
CA VAL A 84 -24.51 -25.01 -2.01
C VAL A 84 -24.49 -25.48 -3.47
N GLY A 85 -23.35 -25.99 -3.90
CA GLY A 85 -23.14 -26.48 -5.28
C GLY A 85 -22.87 -25.36 -6.32
N ARG A 86 -22.82 -24.10 -5.93
CA ARG A 86 -22.55 -22.95 -6.81
C ARG A 86 -21.13 -22.38 -6.65
N GLY A 87 -20.16 -23.23 -6.39
CA GLY A 87 -18.75 -22.83 -6.32
C GLY A 87 -18.25 -22.49 -4.93
N LEU A 88 -19.07 -22.60 -3.85
CA LEU A 88 -18.62 -22.32 -2.48
C LEU A 88 -17.40 -23.18 -2.10
N ALA A 89 -17.44 -24.49 -2.33
CA ALA A 89 -16.31 -25.38 -2.07
C ALA A 89 -15.06 -25.01 -2.90
N GLN A 90 -15.25 -24.50 -4.11
CA GLN A 90 -14.16 -24.02 -4.96
C GLN A 90 -13.59 -22.71 -4.41
N VAL A 91 -14.43 -21.79 -3.94
CA VAL A 91 -14.01 -20.55 -3.30
C VAL A 91 -13.22 -20.84 -2.03
N GLU A 92 -13.71 -21.73 -1.15
CA GLU A 92 -13.00 -22.14 0.06
C GLU A 92 -11.65 -22.79 -0.26
N SER A 93 -11.62 -23.68 -1.27
CA SER A 93 -10.38 -24.35 -1.69
C SER A 93 -9.33 -23.39 -2.27
N VAL A 94 -9.76 -22.38 -3.04
CA VAL A 94 -8.85 -21.43 -3.71
C VAL A 94 -8.40 -20.31 -2.76
N SER A 95 -9.31 -19.86 -1.88
CA SER A 95 -9.03 -18.74 -0.97
C SER A 95 -8.39 -19.17 0.37
N GLY A 96 -8.41 -20.47 0.68
CA GLY A 96 -8.00 -20.98 1.99
C GLY A 96 -8.92 -20.53 3.15
N LEU A 97 -10.09 -19.98 2.84
CA LEU A 97 -11.06 -19.53 3.83
C LEU A 97 -11.97 -20.66 4.26
N HIS A 98 -12.18 -20.83 5.56
CA HIS A 98 -13.12 -21.77 6.15
C HIS A 98 -14.47 -21.09 6.43
N LEU A 99 -15.15 -20.66 5.36
CA LEU A 99 -16.38 -19.85 5.45
C LEU A 99 -17.52 -20.59 6.17
N THR A 100 -17.64 -21.90 5.94
CA THR A 100 -18.64 -22.75 6.59
C THR A 100 -18.39 -22.87 8.08
N GLU A 101 -17.13 -23.00 8.53
CA GLU A 101 -16.76 -23.04 9.95
C GLU A 101 -17.00 -21.69 10.62
N ALA A 102 -16.61 -20.59 9.99
CA ALA A 102 -16.84 -19.24 10.49
C ALA A 102 -18.33 -18.94 10.63
N ALA A 103 -19.15 -19.31 9.65
CA ALA A 103 -20.61 -19.16 9.73
C ALA A 103 -21.22 -19.98 10.89
N THR A 104 -20.75 -21.22 11.07
CA THR A 104 -21.20 -22.10 12.16
C THR A 104 -20.81 -21.52 13.52
N ALA A 105 -19.58 -20.99 13.67
CA ALA A 105 -19.13 -20.34 14.89
C ALA A 105 -19.97 -19.09 15.21
N LEU A 106 -20.26 -18.27 14.21
CA LEU A 106 -21.13 -17.08 14.38
C LEU A 106 -22.56 -17.47 14.79
N LEU A 107 -23.11 -18.52 14.20
CA LEU A 107 -24.44 -19.02 14.57
C LEU A 107 -24.48 -19.54 16.01
N SER A 108 -23.40 -20.13 16.52
CA SER A 108 -23.30 -20.61 17.90
C SER A 108 -23.29 -19.46 18.95
N LEU A 109 -22.86 -18.26 18.53
CA LEU A 109 -22.93 -17.05 19.39
C LEU A 109 -24.34 -16.46 19.49
N ARG A 110 -25.26 -16.90 18.62
CA ARG A 110 -26.65 -16.50 18.65
C ARG A 110 -27.34 -17.27 19.77
N GLY A 111 -27.43 -16.65 20.97
CA GLY A 111 -28.23 -17.19 22.09
C GLY A 111 -29.69 -17.43 21.65
N PRO A 112 -30.49 -18.19 22.44
CA PRO A 112 -31.89 -18.44 22.13
C PRO A 112 -32.61 -17.11 21.98
N ILE A 113 -33.40 -16.95 20.90
CA ILE A 113 -34.22 -15.77 20.67
C ILE A 113 -35.23 -15.67 21.79
N GLY A 114 -34.91 -14.85 22.81
CA GLY A 114 -35.85 -14.47 23.86
C GLY A 114 -36.89 -13.55 23.25
N THR A 115 -38.13 -13.96 23.33
CA THR A 115 -39.31 -13.07 23.22
C THR A 115 -39.15 -11.99 24.28
N GLY A 116 -39.17 -10.73 23.85
CA GLY A 116 -38.84 -9.57 24.67
C GLY A 116 -39.72 -9.43 25.94
N GLU A 117 -39.05 -8.98 26.97
CA GLU A 117 -39.62 -8.10 28.00
C GLU A 117 -38.48 -7.32 28.64
N ASP A 118 -38.72 -6.03 28.83
CA ASP A 118 -37.84 -5.03 29.44
C ASP A 118 -37.39 -5.42 30.85
N THR A 119 -36.14 -5.20 31.19
CA THR A 119 -35.77 -4.69 32.54
C THR A 119 -34.40 -4.01 32.50
N GLN A 120 -34.39 -2.76 32.94
CA GLN A 120 -33.24 -1.98 33.39
C GLN A 120 -32.60 -2.67 34.61
N GLU A 121 -31.28 -2.66 34.71
CA GLU A 121 -30.55 -2.15 35.88
C GLU A 121 -29.02 -2.26 35.74
N SER A 122 -28.43 -1.15 35.89
CA SER A 122 -27.15 -0.73 36.46
C SER A 122 -26.24 -1.80 37.09
N SER A 123 -24.96 -1.79 36.71
CA SER A 123 -23.85 -1.79 37.67
C SER A 123 -22.52 -1.42 36.98
N LYS A 124 -21.90 -0.37 37.49
CA LYS A 124 -20.48 -0.07 37.32
C LYS A 124 -19.61 -1.11 38.02
N PRO A 125 -18.39 -1.33 37.54
CA PRO A 125 -17.27 -1.36 38.49
C PRO A 125 -16.17 -0.38 38.12
N THR A 126 -15.83 0.40 39.11
CA THR A 126 -14.56 1.09 39.31
C THR A 126 -13.44 0.06 39.47
N THR A 127 -12.29 0.27 38.84
CA THR A 127 -11.00 0.34 39.54
C THR A 127 -9.88 0.75 38.58
N SER A 128 -9.15 1.75 38.99
CA SER A 128 -7.85 2.26 38.55
C SER A 128 -6.76 1.19 38.63
N ASN A 129 -5.89 1.13 37.65
CA ASN A 129 -4.48 0.84 37.83
C ASN A 129 -3.65 1.42 36.71
N THR A 130 -2.90 2.43 37.05
CA THR A 130 -1.80 3.00 36.26
C THR A 130 -0.54 2.19 36.54
N PRO A 131 0.23 1.74 35.57
CA PRO A 131 1.62 1.35 35.79
C PRO A 131 2.57 2.48 35.42
N GLU A 132 3.46 2.77 36.35
CA GLU A 132 4.60 3.67 36.26
C GLU A 132 5.58 3.23 35.16
N ALA A 133 6.19 4.24 34.53
CA ALA A 133 7.30 4.07 33.60
C ALA A 133 8.61 3.78 34.33
N PRO A 134 9.46 2.88 33.86
CA PRO A 134 10.81 2.76 34.39
C PRO A 134 11.76 3.71 33.65
N THR A 135 12.32 4.65 34.39
CA THR A 135 13.53 5.38 34.07
C THR A 135 14.76 4.47 34.26
N GLY A 136 15.54 4.28 33.22
CA GLY A 136 16.79 3.55 33.30
C GLY A 136 17.72 3.86 32.15
N THR A 137 18.53 4.91 32.31
CA THR A 137 19.69 5.20 31.46
C THR A 137 20.80 4.18 31.72
N ARG A 138 21.30 3.54 30.66
CA ARG A 138 22.56 2.78 30.71
C ARG A 138 23.50 3.24 29.58
N PRO A 139 24.81 3.31 29.84
CA PRO A 139 25.79 3.90 28.92
C PRO A 139 26.12 2.97 27.75
N VAL A 140 26.40 3.60 26.60
CA VAL A 140 26.87 2.93 25.37
C VAL A 140 28.35 2.64 25.51
N ASP A 141 28.73 1.38 25.47
CA ASP A 141 30.12 0.94 25.34
C ASP A 141 30.59 1.10 23.88
N THR A 142 31.62 1.90 23.72
CA THR A 142 32.37 2.05 22.47
C THR A 142 33.20 0.77 22.21
N ALA A 143 32.72 -0.06 21.30
CA ALA A 143 33.52 -1.15 20.76
C ALA A 143 34.26 -0.69 19.50
N THR A 144 35.55 -0.71 19.56
CA THR A 144 36.52 -0.48 18.48
C THR A 144 36.28 -1.47 17.33
N ALA A 145 35.92 -0.98 16.18
CA ALA A 145 35.79 -1.77 14.96
C ALA A 145 37.16 -1.96 14.31
N SER A 146 37.54 -3.22 14.14
CA SER A 146 38.63 -3.65 13.28
C SER A 146 38.26 -3.44 11.81
N SER A 147 39.15 -2.78 11.06
CA SER A 147 39.02 -2.51 9.64
C SER A 147 38.96 -3.80 8.81
N PRO A 148 37.99 -3.98 7.93
CA PRO A 148 38.06 -4.97 6.89
C PRO A 148 38.71 -4.41 5.62
N THR A 149 39.45 -5.28 4.96
CA THR A 149 40.08 -5.19 3.64
C THR A 149 39.15 -4.51 2.60
N ALA A 150 39.75 -3.69 1.72
CA ALA A 150 39.08 -2.97 0.64
C ALA A 150 38.24 -3.89 -0.25
N THR A 151 36.93 -3.96 0.07
CA THR A 151 35.87 -4.44 -0.82
C THR A 151 35.39 -3.28 -1.65
N ALA A 152 34.97 -3.55 -2.88
CA ALA A 152 34.29 -2.57 -3.76
C ALA A 152 33.32 -1.73 -2.92
N SER A 153 33.38 -0.41 -3.06
CA SER A 153 32.51 0.51 -2.32
C SER A 153 31.07 0.06 -2.49
N ALA A 154 30.37 -0.19 -1.39
CA ALA A 154 28.94 -0.46 -1.45
C ALA A 154 28.23 0.71 -2.14
N GLY A 155 27.24 0.42 -2.99
CA GLY A 155 26.45 1.44 -3.67
C GLY A 155 25.57 2.23 -2.68
N ARG A 156 25.05 3.35 -3.15
CA ARG A 156 24.19 4.26 -2.40
C ARG A 156 22.73 4.10 -2.84
N VAL A 157 21.80 4.38 -1.95
CA VAL A 157 20.38 4.53 -2.29
C VAL A 157 20.06 6.02 -2.43
N VAL A 158 19.65 6.43 -3.62
CA VAL A 158 19.37 7.84 -3.96
C VAL A 158 17.88 7.97 -4.25
N LEU A 159 17.16 8.74 -3.45
CA LEU A 159 15.74 9.06 -3.66
C LEU A 159 15.61 10.20 -4.66
N MET A 160 14.95 9.96 -5.77
CA MET A 160 14.36 10.96 -6.65
C MET A 160 12.84 10.94 -6.45
N GLY A 161 12.34 11.83 -5.61
CA GLY A 161 10.94 11.81 -5.17
C GLY A 161 10.62 12.94 -4.20
N GLN A 162 9.55 12.77 -3.44
CA GLN A 162 9.06 13.81 -2.53
C GLN A 162 9.25 13.39 -1.07
N ILE A 163 9.62 14.39 -0.24
CA ILE A 163 9.53 14.32 1.22
C ILE A 163 8.61 15.45 1.68
N LEU A 164 7.62 15.12 2.48
CA LEU A 164 6.63 16.05 3.01
C LEU A 164 6.34 15.73 4.48
N VAL A 165 5.46 16.49 5.10
CA VAL A 165 5.08 16.29 6.49
C VAL A 165 3.69 15.68 6.58
N ASP A 166 3.55 14.58 7.29
CA ASP A 166 2.28 13.92 7.57
C ASP A 166 1.71 14.38 8.91
N ARG A 167 0.48 14.89 8.91
CA ARG A 167 -0.29 15.18 10.10
C ARG A 167 -1.35 14.11 10.28
N VAL A 168 -1.22 13.30 11.32
CA VAL A 168 -2.09 12.16 11.56
C VAL A 168 -3.26 12.55 12.47
N LEU A 169 -4.49 12.29 12.02
CA LEU A 169 -5.72 12.45 12.79
C LEU A 169 -6.38 11.08 12.96
N GLN A 170 -6.55 10.62 14.21
CA GLN A 170 -7.06 9.29 14.51
C GLN A 170 -8.50 9.33 15.01
N GLY A 171 -9.32 8.34 14.60
CA GLY A 171 -10.71 8.22 14.97
C GLY A 171 -11.62 9.24 14.26
N ALA A 172 -11.13 9.91 13.22
CA ALA A 172 -11.94 10.79 12.40
C ALA A 172 -12.97 9.97 11.60
N ARG A 173 -14.18 10.51 11.48
CA ARG A 173 -15.17 10.00 10.53
C ARG A 173 -15.05 10.77 9.22
N PRO A 174 -15.48 10.21 8.09
CA PRO A 174 -15.54 10.96 6.84
C PRO A 174 -16.36 12.25 7.02
N ILE A 175 -15.75 13.39 6.73
CA ILE A 175 -16.39 14.70 6.88
C ILE A 175 -17.23 14.97 5.64
N HIS A 176 -18.53 15.18 5.84
CA HIS A 176 -19.43 15.65 4.78
C HIS A 176 -19.42 17.18 4.74
N GLY A 177 -19.73 17.76 3.57
CA GLY A 177 -19.73 19.21 3.38
C GLY A 177 -20.53 19.97 4.47
N GLY A 178 -19.91 20.94 5.11
CA GLY A 178 -20.45 21.69 6.25
C GLY A 178 -20.37 20.98 7.61
N GLY A 179 -19.85 19.75 7.68
CA GLY A 179 -19.68 19.00 8.91
C GLY A 179 -18.43 19.42 9.72
N SER A 180 -18.45 19.05 11.00
CA SER A 180 -17.31 19.17 11.93
C SER A 180 -17.16 17.86 12.68
N GLU A 181 -15.92 17.37 12.81
CA GLU A 181 -15.57 16.14 13.53
C GLU A 181 -14.43 16.37 14.50
N TRP A 182 -14.45 15.63 15.60
CA TRP A 182 -13.34 15.59 16.55
C TRP A 182 -12.49 14.36 16.29
N ALA A 183 -11.18 14.56 16.13
CA ALA A 183 -10.20 13.50 16.01
C ALA A 183 -9.15 13.60 17.11
N ARG A 184 -8.50 12.51 17.43
CA ARG A 184 -7.32 12.49 18.28
C ARG A 184 -6.11 12.90 17.45
N ASP A 185 -5.25 13.78 18.00
CA ASP A 185 -3.96 14.08 17.39
C ASP A 185 -3.05 12.83 17.43
N GLY A 186 -2.72 12.31 16.29
CA GLY A 186 -1.78 11.21 16.08
C GLY A 186 -0.34 11.66 15.86
N GLY A 187 -0.09 12.99 15.94
CA GLY A 187 1.23 13.58 15.77
C GLY A 187 1.51 14.09 14.36
N THR A 188 2.69 14.67 14.25
CA THR A 188 3.25 15.20 13.00
C THR A 188 4.56 14.48 12.72
N HIS A 189 4.68 13.89 11.52
CA HIS A 189 5.80 13.04 11.13
C HIS A 189 6.34 13.48 9.78
N VAL A 190 7.60 13.21 9.50
CA VAL A 190 8.13 13.31 8.14
C VAL A 190 7.77 12.03 7.40
N GLY A 191 7.24 12.16 6.19
CA GLY A 191 6.71 11.07 5.38
C GLY A 191 7.17 11.12 3.92
N GLY A 192 6.43 10.44 3.06
CA GLY A 192 6.81 10.23 1.67
C GLY A 192 8.06 9.36 1.56
N GLY A 193 8.90 9.63 0.58
CA GLY A 193 10.14 8.88 0.33
C GLY A 193 11.13 8.82 1.49
N PHE A 194 10.95 9.67 2.53
CA PHE A 194 11.74 9.62 3.76
C PHE A 194 11.66 8.25 4.44
N ASN A 195 10.49 7.62 4.49
CA ASN A 195 10.32 6.32 5.15
C ASN A 195 11.17 5.24 4.49
N ALA A 196 11.23 5.22 3.16
CA ALA A 196 12.06 4.28 2.41
C ALA A 196 13.56 4.53 2.62
N LEU A 197 13.97 5.81 2.70
CA LEU A 197 15.38 6.15 3.01
C LEU A 197 15.76 5.73 4.44
N VAL A 198 14.87 5.88 5.43
CA VAL A 198 15.07 5.36 6.80
C VAL A 198 15.26 3.85 6.77
N ALA A 199 14.43 3.13 6.01
CA ALA A 199 14.55 1.69 5.85
C ALA A 199 15.91 1.30 5.22
N ALA A 200 16.36 2.03 4.20
CA ALA A 200 17.67 1.82 3.58
C ALA A 200 18.81 2.06 4.56
N ARG A 201 18.74 3.11 5.38
CA ARG A 201 19.74 3.39 6.43
C ARG A 201 19.79 2.29 7.48
N ARG A 202 18.64 1.80 7.93
CA ARG A 202 18.58 0.71 8.92
C ARG A 202 19.13 -0.61 8.40
N MET A 203 19.09 -0.82 7.09
CA MET A 203 19.78 -1.94 6.42
C MET A 203 21.30 -1.72 6.29
N GLY A 204 21.81 -0.53 6.56
CA GLY A 204 23.23 -0.18 6.53
C GLY A 204 23.71 0.41 5.19
N ALA A 205 22.81 0.76 4.27
CA ALA A 205 23.19 1.47 3.06
C ALA A 205 23.39 2.97 3.33
N GLU A 206 24.21 3.64 2.54
CA GLU A 206 24.21 5.08 2.44
C GLU A 206 22.93 5.53 1.73
N ALA A 207 22.23 6.53 2.29
CA ALA A 207 20.98 7.03 1.75
C ALA A 207 21.07 8.54 1.48
N ILE A 208 20.59 8.96 0.31
CA ILE A 208 20.67 10.33 -0.17
C ILE A 208 19.28 10.76 -0.64
N SER A 209 18.83 11.92 -0.22
CA SER A 209 17.60 12.55 -0.68
C SER A 209 17.89 13.60 -1.74
N LEU A 210 17.21 13.52 -2.88
CA LEU A 210 17.14 14.60 -3.88
C LEU A 210 15.81 15.34 -3.83
N SER A 211 14.96 15.12 -2.81
CA SER A 211 13.72 15.85 -2.65
C SER A 211 14.00 17.35 -2.53
N PRO A 212 13.28 18.20 -3.27
CA PRO A 212 13.39 19.64 -3.08
C PRO A 212 13.00 20.06 -1.66
N ILE A 213 13.81 20.93 -1.06
CA ILE A 213 13.57 21.47 0.29
C ILE A 213 13.31 22.96 0.17
N GLY A 214 12.22 23.40 0.78
CA GLY A 214 11.79 24.78 0.81
C GLY A 214 12.37 25.60 1.95
N ALA A 215 11.63 26.63 2.34
CA ALA A 215 11.97 27.50 3.45
C ALA A 215 10.73 27.71 4.35
N GLY A 216 10.73 27.09 5.54
CA GLY A 216 9.65 27.20 6.51
C GLY A 216 9.69 26.12 7.58
N PRO A 217 8.65 26.02 8.42
CA PRO A 217 8.58 25.06 9.52
C PRO A 217 8.65 23.59 9.06
N HIS A 218 7.97 23.23 7.95
CA HIS A 218 8.01 21.87 7.42
C HIS A 218 9.38 21.53 6.85
N ALA A 219 9.99 22.44 6.08
CA ALA A 219 11.34 22.29 5.58
C ALA A 219 12.34 22.04 6.72
N SER A 220 12.29 22.84 7.78
CA SER A 220 13.14 22.66 8.97
C SER A 220 12.92 21.33 9.67
N MET A 221 11.68 20.85 9.73
CA MET A 221 11.34 19.55 10.29
C MET A 221 11.92 18.40 9.46
N ILE A 222 11.86 18.52 8.13
CA ILE A 222 12.42 17.54 7.19
C ILE A 222 13.95 17.51 7.32
N GLU A 223 14.62 18.66 7.30
CA GLU A 223 16.07 18.74 7.47
C GLU A 223 16.55 18.10 8.79
N ALA A 224 15.85 18.40 9.89
CA ALA A 224 16.17 17.81 11.20
C ALA A 224 15.96 16.29 11.21
N ALA A 225 14.95 15.78 10.50
CA ALA A 225 14.69 14.35 10.40
C ALA A 225 15.74 13.63 9.54
N LEU A 226 16.11 14.19 8.38
CA LEU A 226 17.19 13.67 7.54
C LEU A 226 18.51 13.58 8.31
N ALA A 227 18.88 14.66 9.00
CA ALA A 227 20.10 14.71 9.81
C ALA A 227 20.09 13.67 10.94
N ARG A 228 18.98 13.50 11.64
CA ARG A 228 18.83 12.52 12.74
C ARG A 228 19.01 11.08 12.26
N GLU A 229 18.51 10.74 11.08
CA GLU A 229 18.63 9.40 10.49
C GLU A 229 19.95 9.23 9.71
N GLY A 230 20.79 10.27 9.62
CA GLY A 230 22.05 10.23 8.87
C GLY A 230 21.85 10.08 7.36
N ILE A 231 20.74 10.62 6.84
CA ILE A 231 20.43 10.68 5.42
C ILE A 231 21.05 11.95 4.85
N VAL A 232 21.78 11.84 3.75
CA VAL A 232 22.40 12.98 3.08
C VAL A 232 21.32 13.78 2.35
N ASP A 233 21.20 15.06 2.64
CA ASP A 233 20.36 16.00 1.92
C ASP A 233 21.13 16.61 0.75
N ALA A 234 20.82 16.20 -0.46
CA ALA A 234 21.39 16.69 -1.71
C ALA A 234 20.31 17.27 -2.64
N GLY A 235 19.10 17.49 -2.12
CA GLY A 235 17.98 18.09 -2.86
C GLY A 235 18.19 19.55 -3.18
N PRO A 236 17.57 20.06 -4.26
CA PRO A 236 17.60 21.50 -4.57
C PRO A 236 16.85 22.31 -3.52
N ARG A 237 17.28 23.57 -3.35
CA ARG A 237 16.58 24.52 -2.49
C ARG A 237 15.56 25.33 -3.30
N VAL A 238 14.39 25.53 -2.71
CA VAL A 238 13.30 26.31 -3.28
C VAL A 238 12.98 27.48 -2.35
N ASP A 239 13.33 28.69 -2.76
CA ASP A 239 13.16 29.88 -1.93
C ASP A 239 11.69 30.32 -1.85
N GLY A 240 11.31 30.85 -0.69
CA GLY A 240 10.02 31.51 -0.48
C GLY A 240 8.80 30.60 -0.39
N VAL A 241 8.98 29.30 -0.43
CA VAL A 241 7.91 28.28 -0.32
C VAL A 241 8.32 27.24 0.73
N ASP A 242 7.41 26.86 1.62
CA ASP A 242 7.63 25.73 2.54
C ASP A 242 7.35 24.39 1.83
N ASN A 243 7.79 23.28 2.43
CA ASN A 243 7.37 21.97 1.98
C ASN A 243 5.88 21.75 2.29
N GLY A 244 5.23 20.95 1.44
CA GLY A 244 3.85 20.57 1.61
C GLY A 244 3.64 19.65 2.82
N PHE A 245 2.38 19.43 3.13
CA PHE A 245 1.97 18.49 4.16
C PHE A 245 0.77 17.67 3.70
N CYS A 246 0.62 16.49 4.29
CA CYS A 246 -0.52 15.61 4.13
C CYS A 246 -1.26 15.47 5.45
N VAL A 247 -2.58 15.63 5.44
CA VAL A 247 -3.44 15.24 6.55
C VAL A 247 -3.90 13.81 6.30
N ALA A 248 -3.42 12.89 7.14
CA ALA A 248 -3.84 11.48 7.13
C ALA A 248 -4.94 11.28 8.17
N MET A 249 -6.17 11.15 7.73
CA MET A 249 -7.32 10.82 8.58
C MET A 249 -7.47 9.31 8.65
N ILE A 250 -7.36 8.76 9.86
CA ILE A 250 -7.52 7.32 10.12
C ILE A 250 -8.86 7.11 10.80
N GLY A 251 -9.78 6.40 10.15
CA GLY A 251 -11.10 6.06 10.67
C GLY A 251 -11.06 5.04 11.81
N HIS A 252 -12.20 4.82 12.44
CA HIS A 252 -12.37 3.76 13.47
C HIS A 252 -12.25 2.34 12.89
N ASP A 253 -12.45 2.21 11.59
CA ASP A 253 -12.31 1.00 10.77
C ASP A 253 -10.90 0.80 10.20
N ALA A 254 -9.95 1.64 10.64
CA ALA A 254 -8.58 1.72 10.14
C ALA A 254 -8.45 2.15 8.65
N GLU A 255 -9.56 2.54 8.01
CA GLU A 255 -9.48 3.16 6.69
C GLU A 255 -8.81 4.54 6.76
N ARG A 256 -8.11 4.89 5.69
CA ARG A 256 -7.32 6.12 5.62
C ARG A 256 -7.79 7.00 4.47
N THR A 257 -7.93 8.28 4.77
CA THR A 257 -8.18 9.32 3.79
C THR A 257 -7.08 10.35 3.86
N PHE A 258 -6.54 10.73 2.73
CA PHE A 258 -5.41 11.65 2.64
C PHE A 258 -5.84 12.94 1.95
N ILE A 259 -5.41 14.08 2.51
CA ILE A 259 -5.54 15.40 1.89
C ILE A 259 -4.16 16.02 1.88
N SER A 260 -3.57 16.15 0.68
CA SER A 260 -2.21 16.66 0.52
C SER A 260 -2.20 18.07 -0.06
N THR A 261 -1.27 18.88 0.40
CA THR A 261 -0.94 20.19 -0.18
C THR A 261 0.28 20.07 -1.07
N LYS A 262 0.50 21.06 -1.92
CA LYS A 262 1.67 21.16 -2.79
C LYS A 262 2.61 22.22 -2.22
N GLY A 263 3.88 21.86 -2.06
CA GLY A 263 4.93 22.75 -1.59
C GLY A 263 6.20 22.65 -2.43
N ALA A 264 7.33 22.97 -1.83
CA ALA A 264 8.64 22.95 -2.49
C ALA A 264 8.99 21.61 -3.11
N GLU A 265 8.56 20.48 -2.52
CA GLU A 265 8.79 19.13 -3.03
C GLU A 265 8.19 18.88 -4.42
N THR A 266 7.30 19.76 -4.89
CA THR A 266 6.68 19.69 -6.23
C THR A 266 7.33 20.61 -7.26
N MET A 267 8.41 21.32 -6.90
CA MET A 267 9.02 22.40 -7.68
C MET A 267 10.49 22.11 -8.02
N THR A 268 10.78 20.93 -8.54
CA THR A 268 12.16 20.58 -8.92
C THR A 268 12.64 21.43 -10.11
N PRO A 269 13.78 22.13 -10.00
CA PRO A 269 14.40 22.76 -11.16
C PRO A 269 14.80 21.72 -12.21
N GLU A 270 14.61 22.01 -13.49
CA GLU A 270 14.70 21.10 -14.61
C GLU A 270 15.99 20.26 -14.64
N THR A 271 17.13 20.84 -14.31
CA THR A 271 18.44 20.14 -14.37
C THR A 271 18.91 19.57 -13.05
N ALA A 272 18.30 19.95 -11.94
CA ALA A 272 18.83 19.67 -10.59
C ALA A 272 19.05 18.17 -10.34
N TRP A 273 18.10 17.34 -10.71
CA TRP A 273 18.24 15.90 -10.56
C TRP A 273 19.22 15.30 -11.56
N ALA A 274 19.21 15.79 -12.82
CA ALA A 274 20.14 15.33 -13.86
C ALA A 274 21.60 15.62 -13.50
N ASP A 275 21.88 16.76 -12.87
CA ASP A 275 23.23 17.14 -12.44
C ASP A 275 23.76 16.19 -11.36
N PHE A 276 22.91 15.79 -10.40
CA PHE A 276 23.29 14.80 -9.39
C PHE A 276 23.43 13.39 -9.98
N VAL A 277 22.46 12.96 -10.80
CA VAL A 277 22.41 11.60 -11.36
C VAL A 277 23.65 11.29 -12.20
N ARG A 278 24.22 12.27 -12.92
CA ARG A 278 25.50 12.10 -13.63
C ARG A 278 26.67 11.71 -12.72
N THR A 279 26.58 11.95 -11.41
CA THR A 279 27.61 11.62 -10.43
C THR A 279 27.45 10.24 -9.80
N MET A 280 26.38 9.52 -10.16
CA MET A 280 26.13 8.17 -9.65
C MET A 280 27.10 7.17 -10.26
N ASN A 281 27.35 6.10 -9.51
CA ASN A 281 28.31 5.06 -9.88
C ASN A 281 27.60 3.71 -10.11
N PRO A 282 28.21 2.80 -10.88
CA PRO A 282 27.74 1.43 -10.94
C PRO A 282 27.58 0.83 -9.54
N GLY A 283 26.43 0.21 -9.28
CA GLY A 283 26.04 -0.31 -7.95
C GLY A 283 25.16 0.62 -7.15
N ASP A 284 25.10 1.92 -7.46
CA ASP A 284 24.10 2.81 -6.86
C ASP A 284 22.69 2.41 -7.30
N VAL A 285 21.70 2.72 -6.48
CA VAL A 285 20.28 2.49 -6.75
C VAL A 285 19.55 3.83 -6.74
N LEU A 286 18.96 4.19 -7.87
CA LEU A 286 18.04 5.30 -7.98
C LEU A 286 16.63 4.81 -7.63
N TYR A 287 16.14 5.23 -6.46
CA TYR A 287 14.76 4.99 -6.05
C TYR A 287 13.88 6.15 -6.53
N ILE A 288 12.84 5.82 -7.29
CA ILE A 288 11.86 6.77 -7.81
C ILE A 288 10.54 6.55 -7.09
N ASP A 289 10.06 7.61 -6.44
CA ASP A 289 8.75 7.71 -5.83
C ASP A 289 7.73 8.13 -6.91
N GLY A 290 6.68 7.36 -7.09
CA GLY A 290 5.67 7.59 -8.13
C GLY A 290 4.89 8.89 -7.99
N TYR A 291 4.82 9.47 -6.80
CA TYR A 291 4.16 10.77 -6.58
C TYR A 291 4.79 11.91 -7.39
N LEU A 292 6.09 11.82 -7.69
CA LEU A 292 6.75 12.83 -8.52
C LEU A 292 6.09 13.01 -9.90
N MET A 293 5.44 11.95 -10.41
CA MET A 293 4.80 11.98 -11.74
C MET A 293 3.52 12.82 -11.78
N ASP A 294 2.93 13.17 -10.62
CA ASP A 294 1.75 14.06 -10.55
C ASP A 294 2.09 15.54 -10.77
N HIS A 295 3.38 15.90 -10.75
CA HIS A 295 3.82 17.29 -10.82
C HIS A 295 4.63 17.51 -12.10
N PRO A 296 4.19 18.43 -13.00
CA PRO A 296 4.87 18.65 -14.28
C PRO A 296 6.36 18.94 -14.15
N ALA A 297 6.76 19.83 -13.24
CA ALA A 297 8.17 20.18 -13.02
C ALA A 297 9.02 18.96 -12.60
N ASN A 298 8.50 18.16 -11.66
CA ASN A 298 9.17 16.95 -11.21
C ASN A 298 9.26 15.89 -12.31
N ARG A 299 8.19 15.74 -13.11
CA ARG A 299 8.17 14.81 -14.25
C ARG A 299 9.22 15.17 -15.29
N GLU A 300 9.30 16.45 -15.68
CA GLU A 300 10.29 16.96 -16.64
C GLU A 300 11.71 16.77 -16.12
N ALA A 301 11.97 17.10 -14.84
CA ALA A 301 13.25 16.90 -14.19
C ALA A 301 13.64 15.41 -14.10
N ALA A 302 12.68 14.53 -13.80
CA ALA A 302 12.89 13.08 -13.74
C ALA A 302 13.24 12.51 -15.12
N GLU A 303 12.51 12.90 -16.15
CA GLU A 303 12.81 12.51 -17.54
C GLU A 303 14.22 12.99 -17.97
N ALA A 304 14.60 14.22 -17.61
CA ALA A 304 15.94 14.74 -17.89
C ALA A 304 17.03 13.94 -17.14
N ALA A 305 16.79 13.57 -15.89
CA ALA A 305 17.71 12.79 -15.08
C ALA A 305 17.87 11.35 -15.62
N LEU A 306 16.80 10.69 -16.00
CA LEU A 306 16.83 9.33 -16.52
C LEU A 306 17.55 9.22 -17.86
N ARG A 307 17.50 10.26 -18.72
CA ARG A 307 18.26 10.30 -19.98
C ARG A 307 19.76 10.34 -19.79
N VAL A 308 20.24 10.76 -18.64
CA VAL A 308 21.69 10.87 -18.32
C VAL A 308 22.16 9.87 -17.26
N LEU A 309 21.33 8.89 -16.97
CA LEU A 309 21.61 7.86 -15.97
C LEU A 309 22.86 7.05 -16.40
N PRO A 310 23.90 6.95 -15.55
CA PRO A 310 25.08 6.16 -15.87
C PRO A 310 24.76 4.66 -15.97
N GLU A 311 25.50 3.97 -16.84
CA GLU A 311 25.40 2.53 -16.97
C GLU A 311 25.78 1.83 -15.65
N GLY A 312 25.05 0.76 -15.29
CA GLY A 312 25.26 0.01 -14.05
C GLY A 312 24.56 0.58 -12.83
N VAL A 313 23.91 1.76 -12.92
CA VAL A 313 22.98 2.23 -11.90
C VAL A 313 21.66 1.47 -12.05
N ARG A 314 21.13 0.96 -10.95
CA ARG A 314 19.83 0.29 -10.93
C ARG A 314 18.72 1.29 -10.63
N VAL A 315 17.53 1.07 -11.18
CA VAL A 315 16.36 1.90 -10.89
C VAL A 315 15.30 1.04 -10.20
N LEU A 316 14.77 1.54 -9.09
CA LEU A 316 13.61 0.99 -8.43
C LEU A 316 12.50 2.04 -8.44
N LEU A 317 11.46 1.81 -9.24
CA LEU A 317 10.28 2.67 -9.31
C LEU A 317 9.16 2.07 -8.46
N ASP A 318 8.67 2.81 -7.47
CA ASP A 318 7.39 2.52 -6.80
C ASP A 318 6.29 3.35 -7.48
N VAL A 319 5.32 2.69 -8.11
CA VAL A 319 4.32 3.39 -8.94
C VAL A 319 3.16 4.01 -8.15
N SER A 320 3.25 4.07 -6.85
CA SER A 320 2.21 4.65 -5.98
C SER A 320 2.26 6.20 -5.99
N PRO A 321 1.17 6.89 -6.33
CA PRO A 321 -0.05 6.41 -6.98
C PRO A 321 0.15 6.12 -8.48
N VAL A 322 -0.80 5.42 -9.10
CA VAL A 322 -0.71 5.04 -10.53
C VAL A 322 -1.02 6.25 -11.42
N ILE A 323 -0.04 7.10 -11.63
CA ILE A 323 -0.15 8.27 -12.51
C ILE A 323 0.50 7.99 -13.87
N GLY A 324 1.66 7.34 -13.87
CA GLY A 324 2.38 6.98 -15.08
C GLY A 324 3.77 6.40 -14.77
N ILE A 325 4.37 5.83 -15.80
CA ILE A 325 5.76 5.35 -15.77
C ILE A 325 6.57 6.31 -16.65
N PRO A 326 7.74 6.81 -16.18
CA PRO A 326 8.60 7.66 -16.99
C PRO A 326 8.97 7.00 -18.32
N GLU A 327 8.88 7.73 -19.42
CA GLU A 327 9.22 7.23 -20.76
C GLU A 327 10.71 6.86 -20.86
N SER A 328 11.57 7.66 -20.23
CA SER A 328 13.02 7.46 -20.20
C SER A 328 13.48 6.41 -19.17
N LEU A 329 12.56 5.69 -18.50
CA LEU A 329 12.93 4.62 -17.58
C LEU A 329 13.72 3.54 -18.35
N PRO A 330 14.93 3.12 -17.90
CA PRO A 330 15.73 2.15 -18.62
C PRO A 330 15.02 0.79 -18.74
N THR A 331 15.23 0.09 -19.84
CA THR A 331 14.69 -1.27 -20.06
C THR A 331 15.47 -2.35 -19.31
N HIS A 332 16.73 -2.07 -18.99
CA HIS A 332 17.58 -2.96 -18.20
C HIS A 332 17.87 -2.32 -16.85
N HIS A 333 18.04 -3.14 -15.82
CA HIS A 333 18.35 -2.71 -14.47
C HIS A 333 17.24 -1.87 -13.80
N ALA A 334 15.99 -1.93 -14.30
CA ALA A 334 14.84 -1.27 -13.69
C ALA A 334 13.84 -2.32 -13.15
N ILE A 335 13.42 -2.13 -11.89
CA ILE A 335 12.34 -2.89 -11.24
C ILE A 335 11.19 -1.94 -11.01
N ILE A 336 10.00 -2.32 -11.48
CA ILE A 336 8.75 -1.61 -11.22
C ILE A 336 8.02 -2.33 -10.09
N SER A 337 7.95 -1.68 -8.93
CA SER A 337 7.28 -2.16 -7.72
C SER A 337 5.88 -1.57 -7.62
N MET A 338 4.90 -2.41 -7.29
CA MET A 338 3.50 -2.05 -7.20
C MET A 338 2.76 -2.95 -6.20
N ASN A 339 1.69 -2.47 -5.60
CA ASN A 339 0.78 -3.34 -4.86
C ASN A 339 -0.25 -4.00 -5.79
N SER A 340 -1.12 -4.85 -5.24
CA SER A 340 -2.13 -5.59 -6.02
C SER A 340 -3.11 -4.68 -6.76
N VAL A 341 -3.49 -3.55 -6.18
CA VAL A 341 -4.42 -2.57 -6.77
C VAL A 341 -3.74 -1.81 -7.91
N GLU A 342 -2.52 -1.35 -7.66
CA GLU A 342 -1.69 -0.65 -8.64
C GLU A 342 -1.36 -1.55 -9.84
N ALA A 343 -1.05 -2.83 -9.60
CA ALA A 343 -0.81 -3.80 -10.67
C ALA A 343 -2.02 -3.96 -11.60
N ARG A 344 -3.24 -4.03 -11.04
CA ARG A 344 -4.48 -4.07 -11.82
C ARG A 344 -4.70 -2.77 -12.61
N ALA A 345 -4.41 -1.63 -12.01
CA ALA A 345 -4.55 -0.34 -12.68
C ALA A 345 -3.55 -0.19 -13.85
N ILE A 346 -2.28 -0.57 -13.65
CA ILE A 346 -1.27 -0.59 -14.72
C ILE A 346 -1.66 -1.57 -15.84
N ALA A 347 -2.17 -2.76 -15.49
CA ALA A 347 -2.66 -3.72 -16.47
C ALA A 347 -3.76 -3.12 -17.35
N LYS A 348 -4.73 -2.43 -16.74
CA LYS A 348 -5.79 -1.73 -17.47
C LYS A 348 -5.24 -0.62 -18.38
N GLN A 349 -4.32 0.20 -17.90
CA GLN A 349 -3.65 1.23 -18.70
C GLN A 349 -2.87 0.61 -19.86
N SER A 350 -2.25 -0.54 -19.65
CA SER A 350 -1.51 -1.32 -20.65
C SER A 350 -2.41 -2.15 -21.58
N ARG A 351 -3.73 -2.03 -21.45
CA ARG A 351 -4.74 -2.76 -22.25
C ARG A 351 -4.58 -4.29 -22.19
N LEU A 352 -4.15 -4.81 -21.05
CA LEU A 352 -4.15 -6.24 -20.80
C LEU A 352 -5.56 -6.71 -20.48
N GLU A 353 -6.10 -7.58 -21.34
CA GLU A 353 -7.47 -8.09 -21.22
C GLU A 353 -7.54 -9.29 -20.27
N GLY A 354 -8.68 -9.44 -19.60
CA GLY A 354 -9.01 -10.56 -18.73
C GLY A 354 -8.44 -10.41 -17.31
N TYR A 355 -8.98 -11.22 -16.40
CA TYR A 355 -8.50 -11.33 -15.02
C TYR A 355 -7.41 -12.41 -14.96
N LEU A 356 -6.17 -12.00 -14.68
CA LEU A 356 -5.03 -12.88 -14.54
C LEU A 356 -4.69 -13.10 -13.06
N PRO A 357 -4.32 -14.29 -12.60
CA PRO A 357 -3.62 -14.49 -11.33
C PRO A 357 -2.36 -13.63 -11.26
N PHE A 358 -1.90 -13.26 -10.06
CA PHE A 358 -0.82 -12.27 -9.91
C PHE A 358 0.55 -12.75 -10.44
N ASP A 359 0.83 -14.05 -10.42
CA ASP A 359 1.99 -14.65 -11.07
C ASP A 359 1.97 -14.41 -12.59
N SER A 360 0.86 -14.79 -13.24
CA SER A 360 0.64 -14.56 -14.66
C SER A 360 0.59 -13.06 -14.99
N LEU A 361 0.00 -12.25 -14.12
CA LEU A 361 -0.07 -10.80 -14.29
C LEU A 361 1.33 -10.17 -14.23
N SER A 362 2.19 -10.57 -13.28
CA SER A 362 3.55 -10.06 -13.18
C SER A 362 4.37 -10.40 -14.43
N CYS A 363 4.24 -11.62 -14.96
CA CYS A 363 4.86 -12.02 -16.21
C CYS A 363 4.38 -11.15 -17.39
N ARG A 364 3.08 -10.97 -17.53
CA ARG A 364 2.50 -10.16 -18.62
C ARG A 364 2.89 -8.70 -18.53
N LEU A 365 2.93 -8.14 -17.32
CA LEU A 365 3.41 -6.77 -17.10
C LEU A 365 4.90 -6.65 -17.41
N ALA A 366 5.74 -7.60 -16.98
CA ALA A 366 7.16 -7.59 -17.29
C ALA A 366 7.42 -7.61 -18.79
N GLN A 367 6.71 -8.44 -19.56
CA GLN A 367 6.77 -8.49 -21.00
C GLN A 367 6.29 -7.18 -21.65
N THR A 368 5.14 -6.66 -21.21
CA THR A 368 4.50 -5.47 -21.81
C THR A 368 5.30 -4.20 -21.54
N LEU A 369 5.81 -4.06 -20.32
CA LEU A 369 6.59 -2.89 -19.91
C LEU A 369 8.06 -2.98 -20.28
N GLY A 370 8.56 -4.17 -20.62
CA GLY A 370 9.97 -4.42 -20.91
C GLY A 370 10.89 -4.20 -19.70
N ARG A 371 10.40 -4.38 -18.48
CA ARG A 371 11.13 -4.16 -17.22
C ARG A 371 10.73 -5.21 -16.19
N ASP A 372 11.62 -5.49 -15.24
CA ASP A 372 11.29 -6.38 -14.14
C ASP A 372 10.11 -5.84 -13.33
N THR A 373 9.20 -6.71 -12.93
CA THR A 373 8.01 -6.33 -12.16
C THR A 373 7.94 -7.05 -10.84
N LEU A 374 7.53 -6.32 -9.82
CA LEU A 374 7.33 -6.81 -8.46
C LEU A 374 5.94 -6.40 -7.97
N ILE A 375 5.06 -7.39 -7.75
CA ILE A 375 3.71 -7.16 -7.23
C ILE A 375 3.67 -7.58 -5.77
N ARG A 376 3.49 -6.63 -4.87
CA ARG A 376 3.35 -6.84 -3.42
C ARG A 376 1.91 -7.27 -3.11
N LEU A 377 1.74 -8.38 -2.39
CA LEU A 377 0.44 -9.01 -2.12
C LEU A 377 0.09 -9.02 -0.62
N GLY A 378 0.71 -8.14 0.19
CA GLY A 378 0.50 -8.07 1.62
C GLY A 378 0.85 -9.39 2.32
N ALA A 379 -0.09 -9.98 3.07
CA ALA A 379 0.10 -11.24 3.78
C ALA A 379 0.39 -12.44 2.86
N SER A 380 0.12 -12.32 1.56
CA SER A 380 0.44 -13.35 0.56
C SER A 380 1.84 -13.18 -0.05
N GLY A 381 2.69 -12.32 0.50
CA GLY A 381 4.05 -12.12 0.00
C GLY A 381 4.12 -11.25 -1.26
N ALA A 382 4.87 -11.69 -2.27
CA ALA A 382 5.01 -10.94 -3.51
C ALA A 382 5.22 -11.88 -4.72
N CYS A 383 4.89 -11.40 -5.93
CA CYS A 383 5.24 -12.03 -7.20
C CYS A 383 6.28 -11.17 -7.92
N PHE A 384 7.40 -11.77 -8.30
CA PHE A 384 8.46 -11.12 -9.06
C PHE A 384 8.62 -11.79 -10.43
N ALA A 385 8.65 -11.00 -11.51
CA ALA A 385 8.92 -11.50 -12.85
C ALA A 385 10.01 -10.65 -13.51
N ARG A 386 11.00 -11.33 -14.11
CA ARG A 386 12.04 -10.67 -14.92
C ARG A 386 11.52 -10.38 -16.32
N SER A 387 11.88 -9.23 -16.84
CA SER A 387 11.72 -8.95 -18.25
C SER A 387 12.79 -9.73 -19.03
N VAL A 388 12.32 -10.63 -19.87
CA VAL A 388 13.17 -11.40 -20.81
C VAL A 388 12.82 -10.99 -22.22
N GLY A 389 13.74 -11.22 -23.16
CA GLY A 389 13.51 -10.88 -24.56
C GLY A 389 12.25 -11.59 -25.13
N PRO A 390 11.73 -11.10 -26.26
CA PRO A 390 10.43 -11.53 -26.79
C PRO A 390 10.35 -13.03 -27.11
N ASP A 391 11.48 -13.70 -27.29
CA ASP A 391 11.56 -15.14 -27.63
C ASP A 391 11.75 -16.03 -26.39
N SER A 392 11.72 -15.48 -25.18
CA SER A 392 11.93 -16.23 -23.93
C SER A 392 10.66 -16.27 -23.10
N GLU A 393 10.38 -17.42 -22.46
CA GLU A 393 9.30 -17.53 -21.50
C GLU A 393 9.65 -16.77 -20.21
N THR A 394 8.78 -15.85 -19.83
CA THR A 394 8.84 -15.16 -18.55
C THR A 394 8.19 -16.02 -17.49
N SER A 395 8.88 -16.31 -16.41
CA SER A 395 8.33 -16.98 -15.23
C SER A 395 8.29 -16.04 -14.05
N ALA A 396 7.26 -16.16 -13.23
CA ALA A 396 7.16 -15.45 -11.97
C ALA A 396 7.72 -16.31 -10.83
N ALA A 397 8.45 -15.69 -9.92
CA ALA A 397 8.81 -16.25 -8.64
C ALA A 397 7.85 -15.72 -7.56
N HIS A 398 7.26 -16.60 -6.78
CA HIS A 398 6.56 -16.22 -5.56
C HIS A 398 7.57 -16.04 -4.43
N ILE A 399 7.51 -14.89 -3.75
CA ILE A 399 8.40 -14.53 -2.65
C ILE A 399 7.59 -14.60 -1.35
N PRO A 400 7.94 -15.49 -0.41
CA PRO A 400 7.20 -15.66 0.83
C PRO A 400 7.35 -14.45 1.76
N THR A 401 6.43 -14.35 2.72
CA THR A 401 6.43 -13.34 3.79
C THR A 401 6.14 -14.00 5.13
N PRO A 402 6.69 -13.50 6.26
CA PRO A 402 6.35 -14.05 7.57
C PRO A 402 4.88 -13.78 7.92
N THR A 403 4.25 -14.74 8.61
CA THR A 403 2.95 -14.53 9.23
C THR A 403 3.10 -13.64 10.46
N ILE A 404 2.34 -12.56 10.52
CA ILE A 404 2.38 -11.58 11.60
C ILE A 404 0.96 -11.13 12.00
N ASP A 405 0.83 -10.61 13.21
CA ASP A 405 -0.36 -9.87 13.64
C ASP A 405 -0.17 -8.40 13.31
N ALA A 406 -0.82 -7.94 12.23
CA ALA A 406 -0.69 -6.57 11.77
C ALA A 406 -1.42 -5.60 12.71
N VAL A 407 -0.73 -4.53 13.12
CA VAL A 407 -1.25 -3.43 13.95
C VAL A 407 -1.49 -2.18 13.11
N ASP A 408 -0.54 -1.85 12.22
CA ASP A 408 -0.60 -0.68 11.34
C ASP A 408 0.19 -0.95 10.07
N THR A 409 -0.47 -0.93 8.92
CA THR A 409 0.19 -1.18 7.62
C THR A 409 0.79 0.09 6.99
N ASN A 410 0.77 1.23 7.71
CA ASN A 410 1.38 2.47 7.23
C ASN A 410 2.90 2.33 7.16
N GLY A 411 3.50 2.72 6.04
CA GLY A 411 4.95 2.59 5.82
C GLY A 411 5.45 1.17 5.52
N ALA A 412 4.58 0.15 5.49
CA ALA A 412 5.00 -1.22 5.13
C ALA A 412 5.55 -1.29 3.69
N GLY A 413 4.92 -0.59 2.75
CA GLY A 413 5.40 -0.44 1.38
C GLY A 413 6.74 0.26 1.31
N ASP A 414 6.91 1.34 2.07
CA ASP A 414 8.15 2.11 2.14
C ASP A 414 9.28 1.27 2.76
N ALA A 415 8.99 0.52 3.84
CA ALA A 415 9.94 -0.38 4.45
C ALA A 415 10.39 -1.47 3.47
N HIS A 416 9.45 -2.07 2.74
CA HIS A 416 9.73 -3.04 1.69
C HIS A 416 10.62 -2.44 0.60
N THR A 417 10.24 -1.31 0.03
CA THR A 417 10.94 -0.66 -1.08
C THR A 417 12.34 -0.19 -0.66
N GLY A 418 12.46 0.42 0.53
CA GLY A 418 13.75 0.88 1.07
C GLY A 418 14.72 -0.26 1.36
N VAL A 419 14.24 -1.39 1.91
CA VAL A 419 15.07 -2.58 2.16
C VAL A 419 15.48 -3.26 0.85
N LEU A 420 14.61 -3.32 -0.16
CA LEU A 420 14.98 -3.82 -1.48
C LEU A 420 16.06 -2.95 -2.13
N ALA A 421 15.86 -1.62 -2.12
CA ALA A 421 16.85 -0.68 -2.64
C ALA A 421 18.21 -0.84 -1.96
N ALA A 422 18.22 -0.91 -0.62
CA ALA A 422 19.43 -1.14 0.16
C ALA A 422 20.09 -2.48 -0.16
N SER A 423 19.30 -3.55 -0.28
CA SER A 423 19.82 -4.87 -0.63
C SER A 423 20.55 -4.86 -1.97
N LEU A 424 19.95 -4.18 -2.97
CA LEU A 424 20.57 -4.02 -4.28
C LEU A 424 21.86 -3.18 -4.21
N ALA A 425 21.88 -2.08 -3.44
CA ALA A 425 23.05 -1.21 -3.28
C ALA A 425 24.18 -1.91 -2.52
N LEU A 426 23.85 -2.75 -1.54
CA LEU A 426 24.82 -3.54 -0.77
C LEU A 426 25.31 -4.79 -1.51
N GLY A 427 24.86 -5.04 -2.74
CA GLY A 427 25.23 -6.20 -3.54
C GLY A 427 24.65 -7.53 -3.02
N ILE A 428 23.61 -7.49 -2.19
CA ILE A 428 22.87 -8.68 -1.76
C ILE A 428 22.17 -9.28 -2.99
N PRO A 429 22.23 -10.60 -3.21
CA PRO A 429 21.55 -11.25 -4.31
C PRO A 429 20.05 -10.87 -4.35
N LEU A 430 19.51 -10.62 -5.52
CA LEU A 430 18.14 -10.10 -5.69
C LEU A 430 17.11 -10.98 -5.00
N GLU A 431 17.22 -12.28 -5.14
CA GLU A 431 16.28 -13.25 -4.55
C GLU A 431 16.27 -13.13 -3.01
N ARG A 432 17.43 -12.97 -2.39
CA ARG A 432 17.55 -12.74 -0.94
C ARG A 432 17.03 -11.34 -0.58
N GLY A 433 17.33 -10.32 -1.40
CA GLY A 433 16.84 -8.96 -1.21
C GLY A 433 15.31 -8.86 -1.22
N LEU A 434 14.63 -9.60 -2.09
CA LEU A 434 13.17 -9.68 -2.15
C LEU A 434 12.58 -10.31 -0.87
N VAL A 435 13.18 -11.37 -0.35
CA VAL A 435 12.74 -11.98 0.92
C VAL A 435 12.95 -11.01 2.09
N LEU A 436 14.12 -10.35 2.17
CA LEU A 436 14.38 -9.33 3.20
C LEU A 436 13.38 -8.19 3.14
N ALA A 437 13.03 -7.74 1.94
CA ALA A 437 12.04 -6.68 1.72
C ALA A 437 10.64 -7.09 2.22
N ASN A 438 10.18 -8.31 1.91
CA ASN A 438 8.91 -8.83 2.42
C ASN A 438 8.92 -8.93 3.96
N CYS A 439 10.02 -9.42 4.56
CA CYS A 439 10.17 -9.46 6.01
C CYS A 439 10.11 -8.05 6.63
N ALA A 440 10.74 -7.07 6.01
CA ALA A 440 10.72 -5.69 6.49
C ALA A 440 9.31 -5.10 6.45
N GLY A 441 8.58 -5.27 5.36
CA GLY A 441 7.20 -4.81 5.24
C GLY A 441 6.26 -5.48 6.25
N ALA A 442 6.40 -6.79 6.44
CA ALA A 442 5.63 -7.53 7.44
C ALA A 442 5.94 -7.03 8.86
N LEU A 443 7.20 -6.99 9.27
CA LEU A 443 7.59 -6.53 10.61
C LEU A 443 7.24 -5.05 10.85
N ALA A 444 7.36 -4.19 9.84
CA ALA A 444 6.92 -2.79 9.95
C ALA A 444 5.44 -2.69 10.29
N SER A 445 4.61 -3.61 9.78
CA SER A 445 3.18 -3.64 10.06
C SER A 445 2.83 -4.04 11.50
N THR A 446 3.76 -4.55 12.30
CA THR A 446 3.52 -4.90 13.71
C THR A 446 3.66 -3.73 14.68
N VAL A 447 4.09 -2.56 14.19
CA VAL A 447 4.36 -1.36 15.00
C VAL A 447 3.58 -0.18 14.45
N PRO A 448 2.93 0.65 15.30
CA PRO A 448 2.25 1.85 14.83
C PRO A 448 3.21 2.89 14.26
N GLY A 449 2.77 3.57 13.20
CA GLY A 449 3.45 4.73 12.62
C GLY A 449 4.24 4.47 11.33
N PRO A 450 4.48 5.53 10.52
CA PRO A 450 4.95 5.38 9.15
C PRO A 450 6.43 4.98 9.03
N ALA A 451 7.31 5.45 9.92
CA ALA A 451 8.76 5.13 9.90
C ALA A 451 9.11 3.95 10.81
N SER A 452 8.30 2.89 10.75
CA SER A 452 8.36 1.72 11.64
C SER A 452 9.30 0.62 11.15
N CYS A 453 10.09 0.83 10.08
CA CYS A 453 10.99 -0.18 9.55
C CYS A 453 11.90 -0.79 10.64
N PRO A 454 11.97 -2.12 10.76
CA PRO A 454 12.82 -2.81 11.72
C PRO A 454 14.33 -2.65 11.42
N THR A 455 15.16 -3.07 12.36
CA THR A 455 16.62 -3.10 12.18
C THR A 455 17.01 -4.25 11.24
N ARG A 456 18.19 -4.15 10.63
CA ARG A 456 18.76 -5.20 9.77
C ARG A 456 18.75 -6.57 10.44
N SER A 457 19.19 -6.66 11.71
CA SER A 457 19.24 -7.93 12.44
C SER A 457 17.87 -8.57 12.63
N GLN A 458 16.81 -7.77 12.84
CA GLN A 458 15.44 -8.27 12.94
C GLN A 458 14.93 -8.79 11.59
N ILE A 459 15.23 -8.07 10.51
CA ILE A 459 14.86 -8.46 9.15
C ILE A 459 15.56 -9.75 8.74
N GLU A 460 16.89 -9.84 8.97
CA GLU A 460 17.69 -11.03 8.66
C GLU A 460 17.21 -12.25 9.45
N ALA A 461 16.93 -12.10 10.76
CA ALA A 461 16.41 -13.18 11.60
C ALA A 461 15.04 -13.70 11.10
N ALA A 462 14.13 -12.81 10.68
CA ALA A 462 12.85 -13.21 10.12
C ALA A 462 13.01 -13.95 8.78
N ALA A 463 13.92 -13.50 7.93
CA ALA A 463 14.19 -14.14 6.66
C ALA A 463 14.90 -15.50 6.80
N ASP A 464 15.70 -15.68 7.84
CA ASP A 464 16.36 -16.97 8.14
C ASP A 464 15.34 -17.97 8.73
N ALA A 465 14.39 -17.50 9.53
CA ALA A 465 13.28 -18.31 10.01
C ALA A 465 12.42 -18.84 8.86
N LEU A 466 12.01 -17.96 7.90
CA LEU A 466 11.30 -18.37 6.70
C LEU A 466 12.04 -19.44 5.89
N ALA A 467 13.36 -19.32 5.77
CA ALA A 467 14.17 -20.31 5.04
C ALA A 467 14.23 -21.65 5.78
N ALA A 468 14.23 -21.63 7.12
CA ALA A 468 14.22 -22.85 7.94
C ALA A 468 12.88 -23.59 7.84
N ASP A 469 11.76 -22.85 7.86
CA ASP A 469 10.41 -23.41 7.73
C ASP A 469 10.22 -24.07 6.35
N ALA A 470 10.65 -23.40 5.27
CA ALA A 470 10.60 -23.96 3.92
C ALA A 470 11.49 -25.21 3.70
N ALA A 471 12.52 -25.40 4.54
CA ALA A 471 13.38 -26.59 4.48
C ALA A 471 12.83 -27.77 5.32
N ALA A 472 11.85 -27.50 6.19
CA ALA A 472 11.21 -28.49 7.05
C ALA A 472 9.94 -29.12 6.45
N GLU A 473 9.36 -28.45 5.43
CA GLU A 473 8.25 -28.93 4.60
C GLU A 473 8.75 -29.79 3.42
#